data_109706264e96ea1120469f25c4731e9b
#
_entry.id   109706264e96ea1120469f25c4731e9b
#
_cell.length_a   1.000
_cell.length_b   1.000
_cell.length_c   1.000
_cell.angle_alpha   90.00
_cell.angle_beta   90.00
_cell.angle_gamma   90.00
#
_symmetry.space_group_name_H-M   'P 1'
#
loop_
_entity.id
_entity.type
_entity.pdbx_description
1 polymer ?
#
loop_
_entity_poly.entity_id
_entity_poly.type
_entity_poly.pdbx_seq_one_letter_code
_entity_poly.pdbx_strand_id
1 'polypeptide(L)'
;MIEVRNVSKSYGGQAVLDDVSCVIPAGGITSIIGPNGAGKSTLLSLISRLQPLEAGAVSVAGLDVAATDSRELARTMAILRQENHLTMRLTVRDLVAFGRFPHSGGRPTVEDLAKVEESIAHLDLTPMADKFVDELSGGQRQRAFIAMVLAQDTQYLLLDEPLNNLDMKHSVEMMRLLRRLADEFGKTIVLVVHDINFASCYSDTILAMKDGRLVHQGSPRQIMQQAMLRDVYDIDIRIEDIDGNRIGVYFA
;
A
#
# COMPACT_ATOMS: atom_id res chain seq x y z
N MET A 1 -0.32 7.48 -12.85
CA MET A 1 -0.87 6.21 -13.34
C MET A 1 0.20 5.14 -13.22
N ILE A 2 -0.16 3.93 -12.79
CA ILE A 2 0.70 2.75 -12.83
C ILE A 2 0.11 1.81 -13.89
N GLU A 3 0.95 1.31 -14.79
CA GLU A 3 0.56 0.32 -15.80
C GLU A 3 1.33 -0.97 -15.58
N VAL A 4 0.62 -2.08 -15.53
CA VAL A 4 1.16 -3.43 -15.45
C VAL A 4 0.72 -4.16 -16.72
N ARG A 5 1.67 -4.76 -17.44
CA ARG A 5 1.40 -5.42 -18.75
C ARG A 5 2.00 -6.81 -18.78
N ASN A 6 1.14 -7.83 -18.88
CA ASN A 6 1.49 -9.24 -19.05
C ASN A 6 2.57 -9.75 -18.07
N VAL A 7 2.44 -9.33 -16.79
CA VAL A 7 3.42 -9.66 -15.75
C VAL A 7 3.18 -11.06 -15.24
N SER A 8 4.24 -11.88 -15.26
CA SER A 8 4.27 -13.23 -14.70
C SER A 8 5.45 -13.38 -13.75
N LYS A 9 5.30 -14.21 -12.71
CA LYS A 9 6.31 -14.48 -11.69
C LYS A 9 6.18 -15.88 -11.15
N SER A 10 7.32 -16.59 -11.03
CA SER A 10 7.38 -17.93 -10.46
C SER A 10 8.41 -18.00 -9.34
N TYR A 11 8.16 -18.89 -8.37
CA TYR A 11 9.11 -19.26 -7.32
C TYR A 11 9.25 -20.79 -7.29
N GLY A 12 10.48 -21.29 -7.44
CA GLY A 12 10.73 -22.72 -7.41
C GLY A 12 9.95 -23.52 -8.47
N GLY A 13 9.64 -22.90 -9.61
CA GLY A 13 8.85 -23.50 -10.69
C GLY A 13 7.34 -23.42 -10.52
N GLN A 14 6.84 -22.88 -9.41
CA GLN A 14 5.42 -22.63 -9.19
C GLN A 14 5.07 -21.21 -9.60
N ALA A 15 4.12 -21.03 -10.51
CA ALA A 15 3.61 -19.73 -10.90
C ALA A 15 2.85 -19.08 -9.71
N VAL A 16 3.22 -17.84 -9.37
CA VAL A 16 2.56 -17.03 -8.34
C VAL A 16 1.80 -15.88 -8.98
N LEU A 17 2.28 -15.36 -10.11
CA LEU A 17 1.52 -14.47 -10.98
C LEU A 17 1.53 -15.04 -12.39
N ASP A 18 0.39 -14.97 -13.06
CA ASP A 18 0.18 -15.50 -14.39
C ASP A 18 -0.55 -14.47 -15.25
N ASP A 19 0.20 -13.84 -16.16
CA ASP A 19 -0.27 -12.87 -17.16
C ASP A 19 -1.12 -11.73 -16.62
N VAL A 20 -0.66 -11.11 -15.53
CA VAL A 20 -1.38 -10.01 -14.87
C VAL A 20 -1.21 -8.71 -15.66
N SER A 21 -2.33 -8.11 -16.07
CA SER A 21 -2.38 -6.79 -16.69
C SER A 21 -3.43 -5.91 -16.03
N CYS A 22 -3.04 -4.69 -15.60
CA CYS A 22 -3.95 -3.72 -15.01
C CYS A 22 -3.44 -2.29 -15.17
N VAL A 23 -4.36 -1.34 -14.98
CA VAL A 23 -4.05 0.09 -14.90
C VAL A 23 -4.57 0.62 -13.57
N ILE A 24 -3.70 1.23 -12.79
CA ILE A 24 -4.04 1.91 -11.54
C ILE A 24 -4.05 3.42 -11.84
N PRO A 25 -5.22 4.09 -11.70
CA PRO A 25 -5.34 5.52 -11.96
C PRO A 25 -4.39 6.34 -11.08
N ALA A 26 -4.01 7.51 -11.55
CA ALA A 26 -3.30 8.49 -10.74
C ALA A 26 -4.31 9.21 -9.82
N GLY A 27 -3.89 9.45 -8.58
CA GLY A 27 -4.75 10.00 -7.52
C GLY A 27 -5.68 8.94 -6.93
N GLY A 28 -6.09 9.18 -5.68
CA GLY A 28 -7.03 8.29 -5.00
C GLY A 28 -6.40 7.01 -4.42
N ILE A 29 -7.26 6.11 -3.98
CA ILE A 29 -6.90 4.84 -3.33
C ILE A 29 -7.31 3.66 -4.22
N THR A 30 -6.36 2.79 -4.51
CA THR A 30 -6.62 1.49 -5.15
C THR A 30 -6.31 0.38 -4.14
N SER A 31 -7.30 -0.44 -3.80
CA SER A 31 -7.11 -1.62 -2.97
C SER A 31 -6.92 -2.89 -3.80
N ILE A 32 -5.96 -3.71 -3.41
CA ILE A 32 -5.77 -5.06 -3.95
C ILE A 32 -6.34 -6.05 -2.94
N ILE A 33 -7.37 -6.80 -3.34
CA ILE A 33 -8.06 -7.79 -2.51
C ILE A 33 -7.93 -9.19 -3.11
N GLY A 34 -8.24 -10.21 -2.33
CA GLY A 34 -8.24 -11.62 -2.74
C GLY A 34 -7.78 -12.54 -1.62
N PRO A 35 -7.93 -13.86 -1.77
CA PRO A 35 -7.51 -14.84 -0.77
C PRO A 35 -6.00 -14.82 -0.50
N ASN A 36 -5.57 -15.48 0.56
CA ASN A 36 -4.15 -15.69 0.83
C ASN A 36 -3.53 -16.52 -0.29
N GLY A 37 -2.32 -16.16 -0.70
CA GLY A 37 -1.67 -16.83 -1.83
C GLY A 37 -2.11 -16.33 -3.23
N ALA A 38 -3.06 -15.41 -3.35
CA ALA A 38 -3.52 -14.89 -4.65
C ALA A 38 -2.48 -14.05 -5.42
N GLY A 39 -1.30 -13.79 -4.84
CA GLY A 39 -0.22 -13.04 -5.52
C GLY A 39 -0.21 -11.53 -5.24
N LYS A 40 -1.06 -11.01 -4.34
CA LYS A 40 -1.21 -9.58 -4.04
C LYS A 40 0.10 -8.88 -3.67
N SER A 41 0.80 -9.35 -2.65
CA SER A 41 2.09 -8.81 -2.19
C SER A 41 3.20 -9.01 -3.23
N THR A 42 3.12 -10.07 -4.03
CA THR A 42 4.04 -10.30 -5.15
C THR A 42 3.84 -9.24 -6.23
N LEU A 43 2.59 -8.96 -6.61
CA LEU A 43 2.28 -7.89 -7.58
C LEU A 43 2.80 -6.54 -7.07
N LEU A 44 2.52 -6.19 -5.81
CA LEU A 44 3.01 -4.96 -5.21
C LEU A 44 4.55 -4.89 -5.19
N SER A 45 5.22 -6.02 -4.90
CA SER A 45 6.68 -6.13 -4.88
C SER A 45 7.31 -5.96 -6.27
N LEU A 46 6.64 -6.40 -7.33
CA LEU A 46 7.08 -6.21 -8.72
C LEU A 46 6.88 -4.74 -9.15
N ILE A 47 5.73 -4.13 -8.82
CA ILE A 47 5.47 -2.72 -9.09
C ILE A 47 6.52 -1.83 -8.40
N SER A 48 6.92 -2.17 -7.18
CA SER A 48 7.92 -1.41 -6.41
C SER A 48 9.37 -1.75 -6.71
N ARG A 49 9.62 -2.70 -7.63
CA ARG A 49 10.96 -3.23 -7.92
C ARG A 49 11.69 -3.83 -6.71
N LEU A 50 10.97 -4.25 -5.67
CA LEU A 50 11.54 -5.09 -4.60
C LEU A 50 11.90 -6.50 -5.11
N GLN A 51 11.23 -6.93 -6.17
CA GLN A 51 11.47 -8.17 -6.91
C GLN A 51 11.74 -7.85 -8.37
N PRO A 52 12.68 -8.56 -9.03
CA PRO A 52 12.89 -8.39 -10.47
C PRO A 52 11.71 -8.96 -11.27
N LEU A 53 11.36 -8.27 -12.35
CA LEU A 53 10.42 -8.79 -13.36
C LEU A 53 11.04 -9.97 -14.08
N GLU A 54 10.26 -11.04 -14.30
CA GLU A 54 10.65 -12.19 -15.12
C GLU A 54 10.04 -12.09 -16.53
N ALA A 55 8.81 -11.60 -16.60
CA ALA A 55 8.10 -11.33 -17.83
C ALA A 55 7.19 -10.13 -17.69
N GLY A 56 6.84 -9.53 -18.83
CA GLY A 56 5.98 -8.35 -18.88
C GLY A 56 6.72 -7.05 -18.62
N ALA A 57 5.95 -5.99 -18.37
CA ALA A 57 6.48 -4.65 -18.09
C ALA A 57 5.64 -3.93 -17.04
N VAL A 58 6.28 -3.08 -16.25
CA VAL A 58 5.62 -2.20 -15.28
C VAL A 58 6.13 -0.78 -15.49
N SER A 59 5.23 0.19 -15.54
CA SER A 59 5.57 1.61 -15.52
C SER A 59 4.84 2.36 -14.41
N VAL A 60 5.51 3.32 -13.79
CA VAL A 60 4.97 4.22 -12.76
C VAL A 60 5.23 5.66 -13.20
N ALA A 61 4.19 6.46 -13.32
CA ALA A 61 4.29 7.83 -13.84
C ALA A 61 4.98 7.93 -15.23
N GLY A 62 4.87 6.89 -16.06
CA GLY A 62 5.55 6.79 -17.35
C GLY A 62 7.01 6.31 -17.27
N LEU A 63 7.57 6.13 -16.09
CA LEU A 63 8.90 5.58 -15.86
C LEU A 63 8.85 4.06 -15.91
N ASP A 64 9.70 3.43 -16.73
CA ASP A 64 9.88 1.98 -16.74
C ASP A 64 10.55 1.54 -15.43
N VAL A 65 9.87 0.70 -14.65
CA VAL A 65 10.33 0.26 -13.33
C VAL A 65 11.64 -0.55 -13.43
N ALA A 66 11.85 -1.31 -14.49
CA ALA A 66 13.05 -2.13 -14.65
C ALA A 66 14.27 -1.31 -15.08
N ALA A 67 14.08 -0.29 -15.93
CA ALA A 67 15.16 0.46 -16.56
C ALA A 67 15.52 1.77 -15.84
N THR A 68 14.57 2.38 -15.10
CA THR A 68 14.77 3.68 -14.45
C THR A 68 15.80 3.59 -13.31
N ASP A 69 16.60 4.64 -13.14
CA ASP A 69 17.54 4.77 -12.02
C ASP A 69 16.84 4.61 -10.66
N SER A 70 17.52 3.93 -9.72
CA SER A 70 16.93 3.61 -8.40
C SER A 70 16.56 4.84 -7.59
N ARG A 71 17.35 5.91 -7.69
CA ARG A 71 17.10 7.16 -6.96
C ARG A 71 15.92 7.92 -7.52
N GLU A 72 15.77 7.94 -8.84
CA GLU A 72 14.64 8.55 -9.52
C GLU A 72 13.35 7.80 -9.18
N LEU A 73 13.37 6.47 -9.23
CA LEU A 73 12.21 5.65 -8.87
C LEU A 73 11.84 5.85 -7.39
N ALA A 74 12.82 5.92 -6.47
CA ALA A 74 12.60 6.17 -5.06
C ALA A 74 12.12 7.62 -4.74
N ARG A 75 12.27 8.57 -5.66
CA ARG A 75 11.65 9.90 -5.56
C ARG A 75 10.24 9.94 -6.14
N THR A 76 9.86 8.94 -6.91
CA THR A 76 8.55 8.82 -7.54
C THR A 76 7.58 8.01 -6.70
N MET A 77 8.06 6.90 -6.12
CA MET A 77 7.21 6.02 -5.30
C MET A 77 7.92 5.57 -4.02
N ALA A 78 7.14 5.41 -2.96
CA ALA A 78 7.56 4.84 -1.68
C ALA A 78 6.78 3.55 -1.42
N ILE A 79 7.41 2.62 -0.69
CA ILE A 79 6.78 1.35 -0.31
C ILE A 79 6.92 1.08 1.18
N LEU A 80 5.81 0.64 1.78
CA LEU A 80 5.78 -0.01 3.08
C LEU A 80 5.57 -1.50 2.88
N ARG A 81 6.51 -2.33 3.37
CA ARG A 81 6.41 -3.78 3.33
C ARG A 81 5.57 -4.31 4.50
N GLN A 82 5.03 -5.50 4.34
CA GLN A 82 4.27 -6.20 5.38
C GLN A 82 5.10 -6.39 6.66
N GLU A 83 6.36 -6.84 6.51
CA GLU A 83 7.30 -7.00 7.61
C GLU A 83 8.44 -5.98 7.52
N ASN A 84 8.62 -5.23 8.60
CA ASN A 84 9.67 -4.24 8.73
C ASN A 84 10.51 -4.57 9.97
N HIS A 85 11.60 -5.31 9.76
CA HIS A 85 12.55 -5.64 10.82
C HIS A 85 13.64 -4.58 10.91
N LEU A 86 13.79 -4.00 12.09
CA LEU A 86 14.90 -3.11 12.42
C LEU A 86 15.95 -3.91 13.19
N THR A 87 17.16 -3.93 12.68
CA THR A 87 18.33 -4.53 13.36
C THR A 87 19.06 -3.54 14.27
N MET A 88 18.77 -2.27 14.11
CA MET A 88 19.33 -1.16 14.91
C MET A 88 18.26 -0.56 15.79
N ARG A 89 18.68 -0.07 16.96
CA ARG A 89 17.82 0.69 17.87
C ARG A 89 17.77 2.14 17.40
N LEU A 90 16.62 2.55 16.90
CA LEU A 90 16.36 3.88 16.31
C LEU A 90 15.27 4.59 17.08
N THR A 91 15.37 5.91 17.20
CA THR A 91 14.22 6.73 17.61
C THR A 91 13.19 6.82 16.48
N VAL A 92 11.97 7.26 16.79
CA VAL A 92 10.95 7.54 15.76
C VAL A 92 11.48 8.56 14.76
N ARG A 93 12.12 9.61 15.24
CA ARG A 93 12.71 10.67 14.40
C ARG A 93 13.78 10.10 13.45
N ASP A 94 14.68 9.26 13.96
CA ASP A 94 15.71 8.61 13.13
C ASP A 94 15.07 7.73 12.06
N LEU A 95 14.07 6.91 12.43
CA LEU A 95 13.34 6.07 11.48
C LEU A 95 12.70 6.90 10.38
N VAL A 96 11.98 7.97 10.74
CA VAL A 96 11.29 8.83 9.76
C VAL A 96 12.30 9.55 8.85
N ALA A 97 13.45 9.93 9.39
CA ALA A 97 14.52 10.55 8.61
C ALA A 97 15.09 9.64 7.50
N PHE A 98 15.04 8.30 7.65
CA PHE A 98 15.41 7.39 6.56
C PHE A 98 14.53 7.58 5.31
N GLY A 99 13.27 8.02 5.45
CA GLY A 99 12.43 8.37 4.31
C GLY A 99 13.05 9.44 3.41
N ARG A 100 13.89 10.33 3.96
CA ARG A 100 14.56 11.39 3.18
C ARG A 100 15.81 10.92 2.45
N PHE A 101 16.26 9.67 2.64
CA PHE A 101 17.49 9.17 2.03
C PHE A 101 17.57 9.35 0.50
N PRO A 102 16.50 9.12 -0.30
CA PRO A 102 16.53 9.35 -1.75
C PRO A 102 16.82 10.81 -2.14
N HIS A 103 16.53 11.75 -1.26
CA HIS A 103 16.78 13.18 -1.46
C HIS A 103 18.15 13.61 -0.91
N SER A 104 18.42 13.29 0.36
CA SER A 104 19.58 13.77 1.11
C SER A 104 20.86 12.97 0.86
N GLY A 105 20.75 11.70 0.42
CA GLY A 105 21.89 10.79 0.33
C GLY A 105 22.59 10.56 1.69
N GLY A 106 21.82 10.65 2.80
CA GLY A 106 22.32 10.49 4.15
C GLY A 106 22.86 11.79 4.80
N ARG A 107 22.72 12.93 4.14
CA ARG A 107 23.08 14.27 4.68
C ARG A 107 21.85 15.17 4.61
N PRO A 108 20.97 15.09 5.61
CA PRO A 108 19.70 15.83 5.59
C PRO A 108 19.94 17.34 5.61
N THR A 109 19.21 18.04 4.76
CA THR A 109 19.13 19.50 4.72
C THR A 109 18.11 20.00 5.75
N VAL A 110 18.02 21.31 5.93
CA VAL A 110 16.97 21.93 6.76
C VAL A 110 15.55 21.58 6.22
N GLU A 111 15.38 21.53 4.90
CA GLU A 111 14.14 21.12 4.26
C GLU A 111 13.79 19.65 4.55
N ASP A 112 14.78 18.76 4.49
CA ASP A 112 14.58 17.34 4.83
C ASP A 112 14.12 17.18 6.28
N LEU A 113 14.74 17.91 7.22
CA LEU A 113 14.34 17.89 8.63
C LEU A 113 12.93 18.43 8.84
N ALA A 114 12.55 19.48 8.12
CA ALA A 114 11.17 20.01 8.18
C ALA A 114 10.16 18.97 7.69
N LYS A 115 10.45 18.23 6.61
CA LYS A 115 9.60 17.13 6.12
C LYS A 115 9.49 15.97 7.09
N VAL A 116 10.55 15.67 7.84
CA VAL A 116 10.53 14.67 8.91
C VAL A 116 9.56 15.09 10.03
N GLU A 117 9.68 16.32 10.53
CA GLU A 117 8.80 16.83 11.60
C GLU A 117 7.33 16.90 11.12
N GLU A 118 7.09 17.36 9.89
CA GLU A 118 5.76 17.39 9.28
C GLU A 118 5.15 15.99 9.24
N SER A 119 5.90 14.98 8.81
CA SER A 119 5.44 13.60 8.73
C SER A 119 5.16 12.98 10.10
N ILE A 120 5.98 13.30 11.10
CA ILE A 120 5.78 12.89 12.50
C ILE A 120 4.49 13.51 13.05
N ALA A 121 4.24 14.78 12.77
CA ALA A 121 3.04 15.49 13.22
C ALA A 121 1.76 14.95 12.56
N HIS A 122 1.79 14.66 11.25
CA HIS A 122 0.65 14.09 10.52
C HIS A 122 0.17 12.74 11.07
N LEU A 123 1.08 11.98 11.72
CA LEU A 123 0.78 10.67 12.32
C LEU A 123 0.56 10.73 13.85
N ASP A 124 0.43 11.93 14.44
CA ASP A 124 0.27 12.13 15.88
C ASP A 124 1.42 11.48 16.70
N LEU A 125 2.64 11.51 16.18
CA LEU A 125 3.82 10.91 16.79
C LEU A 125 4.73 11.93 17.49
N THR A 126 4.41 13.22 17.48
CA THR A 126 5.22 14.28 18.09
C THR A 126 5.61 13.98 19.54
N PRO A 127 4.70 13.49 20.43
CA PRO A 127 5.06 13.16 21.81
C PRO A 127 6.03 11.97 21.95
N MET A 128 6.24 11.23 20.87
CA MET A 128 7.04 10.00 20.84
C MET A 128 8.24 10.12 19.91
N ALA A 129 8.48 11.28 19.30
CA ALA A 129 9.51 11.49 18.30
C ALA A 129 10.90 11.01 18.74
N ASP A 130 11.24 11.21 20.02
CA ASP A 130 12.53 10.85 20.59
C ASP A 130 12.53 9.50 21.34
N LYS A 131 11.38 8.76 21.36
CA LYS A 131 11.32 7.41 21.89
C LYS A 131 11.90 6.41 20.87
N PHE A 132 12.45 5.32 21.39
CA PHE A 132 12.91 4.23 20.52
C PHE A 132 11.71 3.46 19.95
N VAL A 133 11.86 2.98 18.71
CA VAL A 133 10.80 2.26 17.98
C VAL A 133 10.41 0.95 18.67
N ASP A 134 11.33 0.32 19.39
CA ASP A 134 11.09 -0.90 20.18
C ASP A 134 10.28 -0.65 21.48
N GLU A 135 10.14 0.61 21.89
CA GLU A 135 9.33 1.02 23.05
C GLU A 135 7.86 1.34 22.68
N LEU A 136 7.56 1.33 21.38
CA LEU A 136 6.23 1.69 20.87
C LEU A 136 5.26 0.50 20.89
N SER A 137 3.96 0.77 21.10
CA SER A 137 2.93 -0.21 20.80
C SER A 137 2.91 -0.56 19.31
N GLY A 138 2.31 -1.72 18.95
CA GLY A 138 2.20 -2.14 17.53
C GLY A 138 1.62 -1.06 16.61
N GLY A 139 0.53 -0.41 17.05
CA GLY A 139 -0.10 0.67 16.29
C GLY A 139 0.76 1.93 16.18
N GLN A 140 1.48 2.31 17.24
CA GLN A 140 2.41 3.44 17.21
C GLN A 140 3.59 3.14 16.29
N ARG A 141 4.12 1.92 16.36
CA ARG A 141 5.20 1.45 15.48
C ARG A 141 4.77 1.47 14.00
N GLN A 142 3.57 0.98 13.70
CA GLN A 142 3.04 1.02 12.33
C GLN A 142 2.90 2.45 11.82
N ARG A 143 2.39 3.38 12.63
CA ARG A 143 2.34 4.80 12.28
C ARG A 143 3.73 5.40 12.03
N ALA A 144 4.75 5.00 12.81
CA ALA A 144 6.12 5.47 12.61
C ALA A 144 6.70 5.01 11.25
N PHE A 145 6.44 3.78 10.82
CA PHE A 145 6.82 3.32 9.48
C PHE A 145 6.08 4.06 8.37
N ILE A 146 4.79 4.37 8.57
CA ILE A 146 4.03 5.18 7.60
C ILE A 146 4.56 6.62 7.56
N ALA A 147 4.94 7.20 8.71
CA ALA A 147 5.59 8.51 8.75
C ALA A 147 6.90 8.51 7.93
N MET A 148 7.70 7.45 8.02
CA MET A 148 8.89 7.27 7.18
C MET A 148 8.56 7.27 5.68
N VAL A 149 7.51 6.54 5.28
CA VAL A 149 7.04 6.50 3.89
C VAL A 149 6.53 7.87 3.43
N LEU A 150 5.81 8.60 4.29
CA LEU A 150 5.34 9.96 3.99
C LEU A 150 6.49 10.96 3.86
N ALA A 151 7.49 10.87 4.74
CA ALA A 151 8.66 11.74 4.69
C ALA A 151 9.44 11.61 3.38
N GLN A 152 9.33 10.49 2.66
CA GLN A 152 9.91 10.31 1.34
C GLN A 152 9.29 11.27 0.30
N ASP A 153 8.10 11.82 0.57
CA ASP A 153 7.40 12.85 -0.21
C ASP A 153 7.21 12.47 -1.69
N THR A 154 6.82 11.24 -1.93
CA THR A 154 6.56 10.70 -3.26
C THR A 154 5.11 10.89 -3.69
N GLN A 155 4.85 10.83 -5.01
CA GLN A 155 3.50 10.86 -5.56
C GLN A 155 2.75 9.53 -5.37
N TYR A 156 3.47 8.40 -5.36
CA TYR A 156 2.91 7.06 -5.25
C TYR A 156 3.31 6.41 -3.94
N LEU A 157 2.32 5.92 -3.18
CA LEU A 157 2.50 5.20 -1.93
C LEU A 157 1.98 3.77 -2.09
N LEU A 158 2.85 2.79 -1.96
CA LEU A 158 2.51 1.38 -2.03
C LEU A 158 2.58 0.78 -0.63
N LEU A 159 1.48 0.21 -0.15
CA LEU A 159 1.36 -0.25 1.23
C LEU A 159 0.94 -1.72 1.25
N ASP A 160 1.82 -2.58 1.73
CA ASP A 160 1.54 -4.01 1.86
C ASP A 160 0.99 -4.30 3.26
N GLU A 161 -0.32 -4.56 3.33
CA GLU A 161 -1.07 -4.87 4.54
C GLU A 161 -0.85 -3.85 5.69
N PRO A 162 -1.07 -2.54 5.46
CA PRO A 162 -0.76 -1.50 6.44
C PRO A 162 -1.61 -1.56 7.71
N LEU A 163 -2.70 -2.34 7.71
CA LEU A 163 -3.63 -2.50 8.84
C LEU A 163 -3.27 -3.68 9.75
N ASN A 164 -2.29 -4.49 9.39
CA ASN A 164 -1.89 -5.64 10.20
C ASN A 164 -1.40 -5.19 11.58
N ASN A 165 -1.78 -5.97 12.60
CA ASN A 165 -1.47 -5.70 14.01
C ASN A 165 -2.08 -4.40 14.58
N LEU A 166 -3.04 -3.79 13.87
CA LEU A 166 -3.84 -2.68 14.39
C LEU A 166 -5.18 -3.21 14.92
N ASP A 167 -5.64 -2.64 16.02
CA ASP A 167 -7.02 -2.83 16.45
C ASP A 167 -7.98 -2.05 15.54
N MET A 168 -9.27 -2.24 15.73
CA MET A 168 -10.33 -1.63 14.91
C MET A 168 -10.23 -0.09 14.89
N LYS A 169 -9.98 0.53 16.06
CA LYS A 169 -9.87 1.99 16.19
C LYS A 169 -8.71 2.52 15.34
N HIS A 170 -7.53 1.95 15.52
CA HIS A 170 -6.34 2.38 14.80
C HIS A 170 -6.41 2.06 13.30
N SER A 171 -7.07 0.95 12.90
CA SER A 171 -7.31 0.64 11.48
C SER A 171 -8.20 1.69 10.81
N VAL A 172 -9.28 2.12 11.46
CA VAL A 172 -10.16 3.19 10.95
C VAL A 172 -9.42 4.52 10.87
N GLU A 173 -8.67 4.90 11.92
CA GLU A 173 -7.85 6.12 11.93
C GLU A 173 -6.83 6.11 10.77
N MET A 174 -6.18 4.97 10.54
CA MET A 174 -5.23 4.80 9.45
C MET A 174 -5.89 4.97 8.08
N MET A 175 -7.03 4.33 7.83
CA MET A 175 -7.72 4.45 6.55
C MET A 175 -8.23 5.88 6.31
N ARG A 176 -8.68 6.57 7.35
CA ARG A 176 -9.05 8.00 7.26
C ARG A 176 -7.84 8.87 6.92
N LEU A 177 -6.68 8.59 7.51
CA LEU A 177 -5.43 9.28 7.17
C LEU A 177 -5.08 9.05 5.70
N LEU A 178 -5.06 7.79 5.23
CA LEU A 178 -4.75 7.46 3.84
C LEU A 178 -5.74 8.16 2.88
N ARG A 179 -7.04 8.18 3.22
CA ARG A 179 -8.04 8.89 2.42
C ARG A 179 -7.73 10.37 2.34
N ARG A 180 -7.42 10.99 3.46
CA ARG A 180 -7.03 12.42 3.52
C ARG A 180 -5.78 12.70 2.67
N LEU A 181 -4.76 11.84 2.72
CA LEU A 181 -3.57 11.99 1.88
C LEU A 181 -3.89 11.91 0.38
N ALA A 182 -4.82 11.05 -0.01
CA ALA A 182 -5.27 10.96 -1.40
C ALA A 182 -6.08 12.20 -1.80
N ASP A 183 -7.01 12.66 -0.97
CA ASP A 183 -7.93 13.76 -1.30
C ASP A 183 -7.29 15.14 -1.24
N GLU A 184 -6.52 15.43 -0.19
CA GLU A 184 -5.96 16.76 0.06
C GLU A 184 -4.60 16.96 -0.62
N PHE A 185 -3.78 15.90 -0.72
CA PHE A 185 -2.43 15.98 -1.29
C PHE A 185 -2.33 15.32 -2.67
N GLY A 186 -3.43 14.82 -3.23
CA GLY A 186 -3.48 14.20 -4.55
C GLY A 186 -2.60 12.95 -4.69
N LYS A 187 -2.23 12.29 -3.57
CA LYS A 187 -1.38 11.09 -3.60
C LYS A 187 -2.11 9.93 -4.26
N THR A 188 -1.37 9.09 -4.94
CA THR A 188 -1.85 7.80 -5.46
C THR A 188 -1.46 6.71 -4.46
N ILE A 189 -2.44 6.07 -3.85
CA ILE A 189 -2.21 5.06 -2.82
C ILE A 189 -2.66 3.70 -3.34
N VAL A 190 -1.76 2.73 -3.31
CA VAL A 190 -2.05 1.33 -3.63
C VAL A 190 -1.83 0.51 -2.37
N LEU A 191 -2.85 -0.20 -1.92
CA LEU A 191 -2.72 -0.97 -0.68
C LEU A 191 -3.28 -2.38 -0.84
N VAL A 192 -2.60 -3.34 -0.25
CA VAL A 192 -3.12 -4.69 -0.05
C VAL A 192 -3.92 -4.70 1.25
N VAL A 193 -5.18 -5.15 1.19
CA VAL A 193 -6.05 -5.29 2.36
C VAL A 193 -6.76 -6.64 2.36
N HIS A 194 -6.96 -7.20 3.56
CA HIS A 194 -7.71 -8.45 3.74
C HIS A 194 -9.21 -8.20 3.92
N ASP A 195 -9.57 -7.13 4.62
CA ASP A 195 -10.96 -6.80 4.88
C ASP A 195 -11.57 -6.07 3.68
N ILE A 196 -12.52 -6.75 3.01
CA ILE A 196 -13.23 -6.22 1.84
C ILE A 196 -14.07 -4.99 2.17
N ASN A 197 -14.50 -4.82 3.43
CA ASN A 197 -15.28 -3.67 3.85
C ASN A 197 -14.42 -2.41 3.94
N PHE A 198 -13.15 -2.50 4.37
CA PHE A 198 -12.22 -1.39 4.25
C PHE A 198 -11.96 -1.03 2.78
N ALA A 199 -11.77 -2.02 1.89
CA ALA A 199 -11.63 -1.76 0.46
C ALA A 199 -12.88 -1.06 -0.10
N SER A 200 -14.07 -1.50 0.29
CA SER A 200 -15.34 -0.91 -0.15
C SER A 200 -15.53 0.55 0.28
N CYS A 201 -15.22 0.84 1.56
CA CYS A 201 -15.52 2.15 2.15
C CYS A 201 -14.49 3.24 1.82
N TYR A 202 -13.25 2.86 1.49
CA TYR A 202 -12.17 3.83 1.39
C TYR A 202 -11.51 3.91 0.00
N SER A 203 -11.76 2.95 -0.91
CA SER A 203 -11.10 2.93 -2.21
C SER A 203 -11.92 3.58 -3.31
N ASP A 204 -11.22 4.08 -4.32
CA ASP A 204 -11.81 4.53 -5.59
C ASP A 204 -11.82 3.38 -6.61
N THR A 205 -10.83 2.50 -6.52
CA THR A 205 -10.67 1.32 -7.39
C THR A 205 -10.32 0.09 -6.56
N ILE A 206 -10.83 -1.06 -6.95
CA ILE A 206 -10.49 -2.36 -6.37
C ILE A 206 -9.94 -3.26 -7.48
N LEU A 207 -8.80 -3.88 -7.21
CA LEU A 207 -8.22 -4.98 -7.99
C LEU A 207 -8.47 -6.27 -7.22
N ALA A 208 -9.25 -7.18 -7.76
CA ALA A 208 -9.52 -8.49 -7.15
C ALA A 208 -8.68 -9.56 -7.80
N MET A 209 -7.84 -10.23 -7.01
CA MET A 209 -6.91 -11.27 -7.45
C MET A 209 -7.32 -12.64 -6.92
N LYS A 210 -7.12 -13.66 -7.75
CA LYS A 210 -7.28 -15.08 -7.40
C LYS A 210 -6.28 -15.92 -8.19
N ASP A 211 -5.65 -16.89 -7.55
CA ASP A 211 -4.75 -17.87 -8.16
C ASP A 211 -3.68 -17.24 -9.09
N GLY A 212 -3.09 -16.12 -8.64
CA GLY A 212 -2.06 -15.40 -9.39
C GLY A 212 -2.56 -14.55 -10.55
N ARG A 213 -3.87 -14.40 -10.74
CA ARG A 213 -4.48 -13.62 -11.82
C ARG A 213 -5.31 -12.46 -11.29
N LEU A 214 -5.43 -11.42 -12.10
CA LEU A 214 -6.43 -10.38 -11.89
C LEU A 214 -7.76 -10.88 -12.47
N VAL A 215 -8.74 -11.12 -11.60
CA VAL A 215 -10.06 -11.62 -12.03
C VAL A 215 -11.06 -10.48 -12.25
N HIS A 216 -10.99 -9.42 -11.42
CA HIS A 216 -11.86 -8.26 -11.58
C HIS A 216 -11.12 -6.96 -11.26
N GLN A 217 -11.48 -5.89 -11.96
CA GLN A 217 -11.05 -4.52 -11.69
C GLN A 217 -12.22 -3.57 -11.86
N GLY A 218 -12.43 -2.66 -10.92
CA GLY A 218 -13.50 -1.66 -11.00
C GLY A 218 -13.66 -0.83 -9.75
N SER A 219 -14.70 0.01 -9.74
CA SER A 219 -15.10 0.76 -8.54
C SER A 219 -15.61 -0.20 -7.44
N PRO A 220 -15.60 0.23 -6.16
CA PRO A 220 -16.19 -0.56 -5.08
C PRO A 220 -17.62 -1.02 -5.40
N ARG A 221 -18.42 -0.15 -6.03
CA ARG A 221 -19.78 -0.48 -6.40
C ARG A 221 -19.90 -1.59 -7.45
N GLN A 222 -18.91 -1.75 -8.31
CA GLN A 222 -18.85 -2.83 -9.30
C GLN A 222 -18.35 -4.13 -8.71
N ILE A 223 -17.33 -4.08 -7.86
CA ILE A 223 -16.70 -5.27 -7.28
C ILE A 223 -17.50 -5.86 -6.11
N MET A 224 -18.06 -5.01 -5.25
CA MET A 224 -18.85 -5.44 -4.10
C MET A 224 -20.25 -5.91 -4.54
N GLN A 225 -20.28 -7.01 -5.28
CA GLN A 225 -21.46 -7.75 -5.71
C GLN A 225 -21.26 -9.22 -5.36
N GLN A 226 -22.34 -9.89 -4.95
CA GLN A 226 -22.30 -11.28 -4.51
C GLN A 226 -21.63 -12.20 -5.53
N ALA A 227 -21.97 -12.07 -6.82
CA ALA A 227 -21.38 -12.88 -7.88
C ALA A 227 -19.89 -12.67 -8.03
N MET A 228 -19.41 -11.40 -7.99
CA MET A 228 -17.99 -11.05 -8.10
C MET A 228 -17.18 -11.56 -6.91
N LEU A 229 -17.70 -11.36 -5.69
CA LEU A 229 -17.01 -11.81 -4.46
C LEU A 229 -17.02 -13.33 -4.33
N ARG A 230 -18.07 -14.01 -4.80
CA ARG A 230 -18.10 -15.47 -4.87
C ARG A 230 -17.03 -16.01 -5.82
N ASP A 231 -16.84 -15.37 -6.97
CA ASP A 231 -15.78 -15.74 -7.92
C ASP A 231 -14.38 -15.60 -7.30
N VAL A 232 -14.16 -14.56 -6.49
CA VAL A 232 -12.88 -14.28 -5.83
C VAL A 232 -12.61 -15.19 -4.63
N TYR A 233 -13.61 -15.37 -3.74
CA TYR A 233 -13.41 -15.98 -2.42
C TYR A 233 -14.01 -17.38 -2.26
N ASP A 234 -14.75 -17.89 -3.26
CA ASP A 234 -15.46 -19.19 -3.22
C ASP A 234 -16.49 -19.33 -2.09
N ILE A 235 -16.99 -18.20 -1.57
CA ILE A 235 -18.03 -18.17 -0.53
C ILE A 235 -19.14 -17.21 -0.92
N ASP A 236 -20.36 -17.47 -0.43
CA ASP A 236 -21.47 -16.56 -0.58
C ASP A 236 -21.36 -15.40 0.42
N ILE A 237 -21.24 -14.19 -0.10
CA ILE A 237 -21.16 -12.96 0.69
C ILE A 237 -22.41 -12.14 0.40
N ARG A 238 -23.26 -11.96 1.41
CA ARG A 238 -24.41 -11.08 1.30
C ARG A 238 -23.95 -9.63 1.30
N ILE A 239 -24.46 -8.83 0.37
CA ILE A 239 -24.12 -7.41 0.27
C ILE A 239 -25.29 -6.58 0.77
N GLU A 240 -25.01 -5.70 1.72
CA GLU A 240 -25.91 -4.71 2.27
C GLU A 240 -25.43 -3.30 1.91
N ASP A 241 -26.36 -2.40 1.62
CA ASP A 241 -26.06 -0.98 1.39
C ASP A 241 -26.29 -0.21 2.70
N ILE A 242 -25.21 0.29 3.28
CA ILE A 242 -25.24 1.03 4.56
C ILE A 242 -24.60 2.41 4.32
N ASP A 243 -25.38 3.47 4.45
CA ASP A 243 -24.94 4.86 4.24
C ASP A 243 -24.20 5.08 2.91
N GLY A 244 -24.68 4.42 1.84
CA GLY A 244 -24.11 4.51 0.49
C GLY A 244 -22.88 3.64 0.25
N ASN A 245 -22.40 2.91 1.26
CA ASN A 245 -21.32 1.94 1.14
C ASN A 245 -21.88 0.52 1.04
N ARG A 246 -21.27 -0.30 0.19
CA ARG A 246 -21.61 -1.72 0.07
C ARG A 246 -20.79 -2.53 1.06
N ILE A 247 -21.47 -3.15 2.01
CA ILE A 247 -20.87 -3.92 3.09
C ILE A 247 -21.08 -5.41 2.86
N GLY A 248 -20.03 -6.17 2.86
CA GLY A 248 -20.06 -7.64 2.77
C GLY A 248 -20.34 -8.27 4.14
N VAL A 249 -21.35 -9.10 4.21
CA VAL A 249 -21.74 -9.89 5.40
C VAL A 249 -21.46 -11.37 5.10
N TYR A 250 -20.45 -11.95 5.77
CA TYR A 250 -19.97 -13.32 5.52
C TYR A 250 -19.91 -14.18 6.79
N PHE A 251 -20.63 -13.78 7.83
CA PHE A 251 -20.69 -14.50 9.12
C PHE A 251 -21.94 -15.37 9.29
N ALA A 252 -22.77 -15.50 8.27
CA ALA A 252 -24.06 -16.21 8.34
C ALA A 252 -23.93 -17.64 7.81
#